data_13b85fbed7cc7cb68c6340e890f68b58
#
_entry.id   13b85fbed7cc7cb68c6340e890f68b58
#
_cell.length_a   1.000
_cell.length_b   1.000
_cell.length_c   1.000
_cell.angle_alpha   90.00
_cell.angle_beta   90.00
_cell.angle_gamma   90.00
#
_symmetry.space_group_name_H-M   'P 1'
#
loop_
_entity.id
_entity.type
_entity.pdbx_description
1 polymer ?
#
loop_
_entity_poly.entity_id
_entity_poly.type
_entity_poly.pdbx_seq_one_letter_code
_entity_poly.pdbx_strand_id
1 'polypeptide(L)'
;MKIEVCNVCKQFKKVEVLKNINMVFEDGKIYGFSGRNGSGKSVLLKIICGIYSPTNGEVLIDGKNYNRSNMFVPNLRALIEKPSFFPDLTGFENLKLLAQIQNKITEKEILSALEIVNLIDEKDKKYSEYSLGMKQKLGIAQVIMEDPKVMLLDEPFNGIEEESVQKISDYLLKQKKKGKIIIISTHIKEDLKKLADQIYYFDNGSVK
;
A
#
# COMPACT_ATOMS: atom_id res chain seq x y z
N MET A 1 -11.96 -10.85 -7.04
CA MET A 1 -10.51 -10.67 -7.38
C MET A 1 -9.70 -11.56 -6.46
N LYS A 2 -8.66 -12.20 -6.98
CA LYS A 2 -7.78 -13.09 -6.21
C LYS A 2 -6.34 -12.79 -6.57
N ILE A 3 -5.47 -12.71 -5.58
CA ILE A 3 -4.02 -12.58 -5.79
C ILE A 3 -3.37 -13.85 -5.24
N GLU A 4 -2.57 -14.52 -6.07
CA GLU A 4 -1.87 -15.75 -5.73
C GLU A 4 -0.36 -15.53 -5.86
N VAL A 5 0.36 -15.76 -4.79
CA VAL A 5 1.82 -15.74 -4.72
C VAL A 5 2.27 -17.20 -4.71
N CYS A 6 2.94 -17.65 -5.78
CA CYS A 6 3.26 -19.05 -5.99
C CYS A 6 4.77 -19.27 -6.01
N ASN A 7 5.30 -19.91 -4.97
CA ASN A 7 6.72 -20.29 -4.83
C ASN A 7 7.68 -19.11 -5.08
N VAL A 8 7.30 -17.91 -4.64
CA VAL A 8 8.07 -16.69 -4.90
C VAL A 8 9.35 -16.67 -4.09
N CYS A 9 10.48 -16.60 -4.81
CA CYS A 9 11.79 -16.32 -4.27
C CYS A 9 12.31 -14.98 -4.86
N LYS A 10 13.07 -14.24 -4.07
CA LYS A 10 13.77 -13.04 -4.55
C LYS A 10 15.17 -12.97 -4.02
N GLN A 11 16.11 -12.85 -4.96
CA GLN A 11 17.53 -12.68 -4.68
C GLN A 11 18.02 -11.35 -5.25
N PHE A 12 18.79 -10.62 -4.47
CA PHE A 12 19.56 -9.46 -4.92
C PHE A 12 21.06 -9.78 -4.80
N LYS A 13 21.75 -9.79 -5.92
CA LYS A 13 23.16 -10.25 -5.99
C LYS A 13 23.28 -11.66 -5.37
N LYS A 14 23.93 -11.80 -4.20
CA LYS A 14 24.11 -13.08 -3.50
C LYS A 14 23.21 -13.26 -2.26
N VAL A 15 22.33 -12.28 -1.98
CA VAL A 15 21.44 -12.31 -0.80
C VAL A 15 20.04 -12.71 -1.21
N GLU A 16 19.57 -13.83 -0.68
CA GLU A 16 18.19 -14.27 -0.83
C GLU A 16 17.30 -13.56 0.21
N VAL A 17 16.39 -12.71 -0.28
CA VAL A 17 15.53 -11.86 0.55
C VAL A 17 14.14 -12.46 0.75
N LEU A 18 13.64 -13.26 -0.21
CA LEU A 18 12.40 -14.03 -0.10
C LEU A 18 12.66 -15.48 -0.48
N LYS A 19 12.10 -16.41 0.32
CA LYS A 19 12.36 -17.84 0.24
C LYS A 19 11.06 -18.60 0.13
N ASN A 20 10.71 -19.02 -1.08
CA ASN A 20 9.56 -19.90 -1.36
C ASN A 20 8.24 -19.42 -0.72
N ILE A 21 7.87 -18.17 -0.97
CA ILE A 21 6.65 -17.58 -0.43
C ILE A 21 5.42 -18.08 -1.19
N ASN A 22 4.44 -18.57 -0.43
CA ASN A 22 3.15 -19.02 -0.95
C ASN A 22 2.04 -18.36 -0.16
N MET A 23 1.16 -17.58 -0.83
CA MET A 23 0.06 -16.85 -0.22
C MET A 23 -1.11 -16.71 -1.19
N VAL A 24 -2.30 -16.56 -0.62
CA VAL A 24 -3.52 -16.23 -1.38
C VAL A 24 -4.24 -15.09 -0.69
N PHE A 25 -4.62 -14.08 -1.49
CA PHE A 25 -5.40 -12.93 -1.02
C PHE A 25 -6.71 -12.88 -1.79
N GLU A 26 -7.81 -12.76 -1.07
CA GLU A 26 -9.18 -12.79 -1.58
C GLU A 26 -9.92 -11.50 -1.26
N ASP A 27 -10.94 -11.19 -2.01
CA ASP A 27 -11.82 -10.05 -1.83
C ASP A 27 -12.39 -9.96 -0.40
N GLY A 28 -12.59 -8.74 0.07
CA GLY A 28 -13.27 -8.46 1.33
C GLY A 28 -12.45 -8.77 2.57
N LYS A 29 -11.12 -8.81 2.46
CA LYS A 29 -10.23 -9.09 3.58
C LYS A 29 -9.10 -8.08 3.68
N ILE A 30 -8.67 -7.83 4.93
CA ILE A 30 -7.45 -7.11 5.27
C ILE A 30 -6.39 -8.13 5.72
N TYR A 31 -5.25 -8.12 5.07
CA TYR A 31 -4.11 -8.98 5.38
C TYR A 31 -3.00 -8.16 6.01
N GLY A 32 -2.46 -8.66 7.11
CA GLY A 32 -1.35 -8.05 7.82
C GLY A 32 -0.02 -8.75 7.53
N PHE A 33 1.02 -8.00 7.20
CA PHE A 33 2.41 -8.49 7.16
C PHE A 33 3.14 -7.96 8.39
N SER A 34 3.45 -8.84 9.33
CA SER A 34 4.16 -8.53 10.57
C SER A 34 5.59 -9.06 10.51
N GLY A 35 6.56 -8.28 10.96
CA GLY A 35 7.96 -8.71 11.03
C GLY A 35 8.92 -7.54 11.17
N ARG A 36 10.17 -7.83 11.54
CA ARG A 36 11.22 -6.82 11.70
C ARG A 36 11.56 -6.13 10.38
N ASN A 37 12.20 -4.96 10.46
CA ASN A 37 12.76 -4.30 9.28
C ASN A 37 13.76 -5.24 8.59
N GLY A 38 13.74 -5.27 7.25
CA GLY A 38 14.58 -6.18 6.45
C GLY A 38 14.08 -7.64 6.37
N SER A 39 12.93 -7.99 6.92
CA SER A 39 12.39 -9.36 6.85
C SER A 39 11.80 -9.75 5.48
N GLY A 40 11.68 -8.82 4.53
CA GLY A 40 11.20 -9.07 3.17
C GLY A 40 9.80 -8.51 2.84
N LYS A 41 9.06 -7.91 3.80
CA LYS A 41 7.69 -7.39 3.61
C LYS A 41 7.56 -6.45 2.42
N SER A 42 8.32 -5.35 2.41
CA SER A 42 8.30 -4.34 1.34
C SER A 42 8.73 -4.91 -0.01
N VAL A 43 9.66 -5.88 -0.01
CA VAL A 43 10.09 -6.56 -1.24
C VAL A 43 8.95 -7.38 -1.83
N LEU A 44 8.18 -8.09 -1.00
CA LEU A 44 7.00 -8.83 -1.47
C LEU A 44 5.92 -7.88 -1.99
N LEU A 45 5.64 -6.77 -1.30
CA LEU A 45 4.70 -5.76 -1.79
C LEU A 45 5.12 -5.20 -3.15
N LYS A 46 6.42 -4.91 -3.36
CA LYS A 46 6.98 -4.47 -4.65
C LYS A 46 6.82 -5.53 -5.75
N ILE A 47 6.88 -6.82 -5.41
CA ILE A 47 6.62 -7.90 -6.38
C ILE A 47 5.14 -7.97 -6.70
N ILE A 48 4.24 -7.90 -5.72
CA ILE A 48 2.79 -7.94 -5.94
C ILE A 48 2.31 -6.79 -6.83
N CYS A 49 2.86 -5.58 -6.66
CA CYS A 49 2.48 -4.45 -7.52
C CYS A 49 3.23 -4.36 -8.85
N GLY A 50 4.14 -5.30 -9.14
CA GLY A 50 4.85 -5.36 -10.41
C GLY A 50 6.10 -4.48 -10.53
N ILE A 51 6.53 -3.81 -9.44
CA ILE A 51 7.78 -3.00 -9.43
C ILE A 51 9.01 -3.92 -9.52
N TYR A 52 8.97 -5.08 -8.85
CA TYR A 52 10.01 -6.09 -8.95
C TYR A 52 9.47 -7.38 -9.54
N SER A 53 10.26 -8.01 -10.39
CA SER A 53 10.02 -9.40 -10.79
C SER A 53 10.64 -10.36 -9.75
N PRO A 54 9.98 -11.47 -9.42
CA PRO A 54 10.58 -12.51 -8.60
C PRO A 54 11.77 -13.14 -9.33
N THR A 55 12.72 -13.73 -8.59
CA THR A 55 13.82 -14.53 -9.16
C THR A 55 13.28 -15.90 -9.60
N ASN A 56 12.43 -16.51 -8.78
CA ASN A 56 11.70 -17.74 -9.08
C ASN A 56 10.26 -17.60 -8.60
N GLY A 57 9.35 -18.40 -9.15
CA GLY A 57 7.93 -18.36 -8.86
C GLY A 57 7.22 -17.24 -9.63
N GLU A 58 5.98 -16.97 -9.22
CA GLU A 58 5.17 -15.97 -9.90
C GLU A 58 4.07 -15.40 -9.00
N VAL A 59 3.53 -14.24 -9.39
CA VAL A 59 2.33 -13.65 -8.80
C VAL A 59 1.26 -13.59 -9.86
N LEU A 60 0.11 -14.18 -9.56
CA LEU A 60 -1.07 -14.17 -10.41
C LEU A 60 -2.15 -13.28 -9.81
N ILE A 61 -2.77 -12.45 -10.63
CA ILE A 61 -3.94 -11.65 -10.27
C ILE A 61 -5.07 -12.04 -11.21
N ASP A 62 -6.11 -12.66 -10.66
CA ASP A 62 -7.18 -13.32 -11.42
C ASP A 62 -6.62 -14.23 -12.53
N GLY A 63 -5.59 -15.04 -12.19
CA GLY A 63 -4.93 -15.98 -13.09
C GLY A 63 -3.96 -15.35 -14.11
N LYS A 64 -3.74 -14.02 -14.09
CA LYS A 64 -2.83 -13.33 -15.02
C LYS A 64 -1.54 -12.94 -14.31
N ASN A 65 -0.40 -13.20 -14.96
CA ASN A 65 0.92 -12.80 -14.47
C ASN A 65 1.35 -11.46 -15.06
N TYR A 66 1.25 -10.40 -14.27
CA TYR A 66 1.61 -9.05 -14.67
C TYR A 66 3.13 -8.78 -14.61
N ASN A 67 3.89 -9.53 -13.81
CA ASN A 67 5.35 -9.38 -13.72
C ASN A 67 6.07 -9.75 -15.03
N ARG A 68 5.48 -10.65 -15.84
CA ARG A 68 6.03 -11.06 -17.13
C ARG A 68 5.62 -10.15 -18.29
N SER A 69 4.56 -9.39 -18.14
CA SER A 69 4.00 -8.55 -19.20
C SER A 69 4.54 -7.13 -19.24
N ASN A 70 5.39 -6.72 -18.30
CA ASN A 70 5.81 -5.33 -18.09
C ASN A 70 4.65 -4.33 -17.98
N MET A 71 3.47 -4.81 -17.57
CA MET A 71 2.26 -3.99 -17.42
C MET A 71 1.97 -3.75 -15.95
N PHE A 72 1.50 -2.56 -15.65
CA PHE A 72 1.03 -2.26 -14.31
C PHE A 72 -0.24 -3.05 -13.97
N VAL A 73 -0.33 -3.49 -12.72
CA VAL A 73 -1.54 -4.16 -12.22
C VAL A 73 -2.70 -3.16 -12.20
N PRO A 74 -3.79 -3.41 -12.96
CA PRO A 74 -4.91 -2.50 -12.99
C PRO A 74 -5.64 -2.46 -11.65
N ASN A 75 -6.20 -1.30 -11.31
CA ASN A 75 -6.96 -1.10 -10.06
C ASN A 75 -6.22 -1.45 -8.76
N LEU A 76 -4.90 -1.43 -8.78
CA LEU A 76 -4.02 -1.54 -7.62
C LEU A 76 -3.34 -0.19 -7.37
N ARG A 77 -3.31 0.23 -6.10
CA ARG A 77 -2.52 1.38 -5.65
C ARG A 77 -1.69 0.96 -4.45
N ALA A 78 -0.50 1.56 -4.36
CA ALA A 78 0.46 1.20 -3.33
C ALA A 78 1.12 2.43 -2.71
N LEU A 79 1.26 2.40 -1.39
CA LEU A 79 2.19 3.22 -0.63
C LEU A 79 3.29 2.29 -0.15
N ILE A 80 4.46 2.34 -0.78
CA ILE A 80 5.61 1.51 -0.42
C ILE A 80 6.80 2.42 -0.20
N GLU A 81 7.44 2.30 0.96
CA GLU A 81 8.49 3.19 1.43
C GLU A 81 7.96 4.61 1.68
N LYS A 82 8.86 5.60 1.75
CA LYS A 82 8.48 6.98 2.03
C LYS A 82 7.86 7.62 0.80
N PRO A 83 6.69 8.26 0.93
CA PRO A 83 6.11 8.99 -0.19
C PRO A 83 7.03 10.17 -0.58
N SER A 84 7.17 10.40 -1.88
CA SER A 84 7.92 11.50 -2.42
C SER A 84 7.06 12.25 -3.44
N PHE A 85 6.88 13.55 -3.20
CA PHE A 85 6.09 14.45 -4.01
C PHE A 85 6.92 15.68 -4.39
N PHE A 86 6.40 16.52 -5.26
CA PHE A 86 7.06 17.77 -5.66
C PHE A 86 7.05 18.76 -4.49
N PRO A 87 8.23 19.20 -3.98
CA PRO A 87 8.32 20.01 -2.77
C PRO A 87 7.70 21.39 -2.90
N ASP A 88 7.70 21.97 -4.10
CA ASP A 88 7.20 23.32 -4.38
C ASP A 88 5.70 23.38 -4.65
N LEU A 89 5.07 22.23 -4.89
CA LEU A 89 3.61 22.11 -5.06
C LEU A 89 2.93 21.91 -3.70
N THR A 90 1.70 22.35 -3.60
CA THR A 90 0.84 22.07 -2.44
C THR A 90 0.46 20.60 -2.36
N GLY A 91 -0.07 20.16 -1.22
CA GLY A 91 -0.58 18.79 -1.09
C GLY A 91 -1.67 18.47 -2.10
N PHE A 92 -2.61 19.42 -2.30
CA PHE A 92 -3.68 19.27 -3.28
C PHE A 92 -3.15 19.22 -4.72
N GLU A 93 -2.24 20.12 -5.11
CA GLU A 93 -1.66 20.16 -6.46
C GLU A 93 -0.90 18.86 -6.78
N ASN A 94 -0.16 18.31 -5.83
CA ASN A 94 0.51 17.02 -5.99
C ASN A 94 -0.48 15.89 -6.31
N LEU A 95 -1.58 15.79 -5.55
CA LEU A 95 -2.61 14.78 -5.80
C LEU A 95 -3.33 15.03 -7.14
N LYS A 96 -3.61 16.28 -7.48
CA LYS A 96 -4.23 16.66 -8.76
C LYS A 96 -3.35 16.26 -9.95
N LEU A 97 -2.03 16.47 -9.86
CA LEU A 97 -1.08 16.06 -10.90
C LEU A 97 -1.11 14.53 -11.10
N LEU A 98 -1.15 13.75 -10.02
CA LEU A 98 -1.23 12.30 -10.11
C LEU A 98 -2.58 11.83 -10.67
N ALA A 99 -3.68 12.47 -10.30
CA ALA A 99 -5.02 12.15 -10.81
C ALA A 99 -5.11 12.32 -12.33
N GLN A 100 -4.39 13.29 -12.90
CA GLN A 100 -4.34 13.55 -14.34
C GLN A 100 -3.71 12.40 -15.15
N ILE A 101 -2.86 11.55 -14.53
CA ILE A 101 -2.20 10.44 -15.24
C ILE A 101 -3.23 9.44 -15.79
N GLN A 102 -4.27 9.13 -15.03
CA GLN A 102 -5.34 8.21 -15.47
C GLN A 102 -6.62 8.95 -15.85
N ASN A 103 -6.78 10.20 -15.42
CA ASN A 103 -7.94 11.05 -15.68
C ASN A 103 -9.30 10.39 -15.35
N LYS A 104 -9.35 9.66 -14.20
CA LYS A 104 -10.53 8.89 -13.77
C LYS A 104 -11.33 9.54 -12.66
N ILE A 105 -10.73 10.49 -11.96
CA ILE A 105 -11.29 11.16 -10.79
C ILE A 105 -11.26 12.67 -10.97
N THR A 106 -12.11 13.36 -10.23
CA THR A 106 -12.23 14.80 -10.19
C THR A 106 -11.60 15.36 -8.90
N GLU A 107 -11.60 16.68 -8.76
CA GLU A 107 -11.15 17.34 -7.52
C GLU A 107 -11.95 16.89 -6.28
N LYS A 108 -13.21 16.49 -6.47
CA LYS A 108 -14.07 16.02 -5.39
C LYS A 108 -13.52 14.78 -4.69
N GLU A 109 -13.04 13.80 -5.46
CA GLU A 109 -12.44 12.58 -4.90
C GLU A 109 -11.11 12.89 -4.21
N ILE A 110 -10.32 13.83 -4.73
CA ILE A 110 -9.09 14.29 -4.10
C ILE A 110 -9.39 14.94 -2.74
N LEU A 111 -10.34 15.87 -2.69
CA LEU A 111 -10.74 16.55 -1.45
C LEU A 111 -11.28 15.53 -0.42
N SER A 112 -12.12 14.58 -0.86
CA SER A 112 -12.60 13.51 0.01
C SER A 112 -11.48 12.65 0.58
N ALA A 113 -10.45 12.33 -0.22
CA ALA A 113 -9.30 11.58 0.28
C ALA A 113 -8.51 12.38 1.33
N LEU A 114 -8.35 13.70 1.13
CA LEU A 114 -7.70 14.58 2.10
C LEU A 114 -8.48 14.70 3.42
N GLU A 115 -9.83 14.71 3.36
CA GLU A 115 -10.68 14.66 4.56
C GLU A 115 -10.51 13.36 5.33
N ILE A 116 -10.49 12.21 4.64
CA ILE A 116 -10.33 10.89 5.26
C ILE A 116 -9.02 10.81 6.05
N VAL A 117 -7.94 11.34 5.50
CA VAL A 117 -6.62 11.33 6.15
C VAL A 117 -6.40 12.50 7.10
N ASN A 118 -7.41 13.33 7.38
CA ASN A 118 -7.32 14.51 8.24
C ASN A 118 -6.22 15.49 7.79
N LEU A 119 -6.23 15.84 6.50
CA LEU A 119 -5.24 16.73 5.87
C LEU A 119 -5.90 17.87 5.06
N ILE A 120 -7.22 18.00 5.11
CA ILE A 120 -7.98 18.93 4.30
C ILE A 120 -7.61 20.40 4.57
N ASP A 121 -7.43 20.76 5.85
CA ASP A 121 -7.10 22.13 6.27
C ASP A 121 -5.68 22.54 5.88
N GLU A 122 -4.81 21.55 5.59
CA GLU A 122 -3.42 21.74 5.23
C GLU A 122 -3.16 21.56 3.72
N LYS A 123 -4.21 21.36 2.93
CA LYS A 123 -4.13 21.01 1.50
C LYS A 123 -3.39 22.04 0.63
N ASP A 124 -3.43 23.31 1.02
CA ASP A 124 -2.86 24.43 0.30
C ASP A 124 -1.43 24.80 0.74
N LYS A 125 -0.88 24.13 1.78
CA LYS A 125 0.52 24.26 2.16
C LYS A 125 1.42 23.50 1.19
N LYS A 126 2.62 24.02 0.93
CA LYS A 126 3.63 23.33 0.12
C LYS A 126 4.07 22.04 0.78
N TYR A 127 4.33 21.02 -0.04
CA TYR A 127 4.81 19.73 0.47
C TYR A 127 6.14 19.83 1.24
N SER A 128 7.00 20.79 0.88
CA SER A 128 8.24 21.09 1.62
C SER A 128 8.00 21.47 3.08
N GLU A 129 6.84 22.05 3.40
CA GLU A 129 6.44 22.50 4.74
C GLU A 129 5.74 21.41 5.56
N TYR A 130 5.45 20.25 4.93
CA TYR A 130 4.76 19.15 5.60
C TYR A 130 5.65 18.44 6.62
N SER A 131 5.11 18.17 7.80
CA SER A 131 5.71 17.27 8.77
C SER A 131 5.81 15.85 8.21
N LEU A 132 6.55 14.97 8.89
CA LEU A 132 6.65 13.56 8.49
C LEU A 132 5.27 12.89 8.45
N GLY A 133 4.43 13.12 9.48
CA GLY A 133 3.07 12.57 9.54
C GLY A 133 2.17 13.12 8.43
N MET A 134 2.25 14.43 8.11
CA MET A 134 1.50 15.01 7.00
C MET A 134 1.93 14.42 5.65
N LYS A 135 3.22 14.18 5.44
CA LYS A 135 3.75 13.51 4.24
C LYS A 135 3.22 12.09 4.12
N GLN A 136 3.18 11.37 5.22
CA GLN A 136 2.63 10.01 5.27
C GLN A 136 1.13 10.01 4.95
N LYS A 137 0.36 10.92 5.55
CA LYS A 137 -1.08 11.11 5.27
C LYS A 137 -1.34 11.40 3.79
N LEU A 138 -0.54 12.27 3.16
CA LEU A 138 -0.64 12.54 1.73
C LEU A 138 -0.38 11.30 0.87
N GLY A 139 0.60 10.46 1.26
CA GLY A 139 0.86 9.18 0.62
C GLY A 139 -0.32 8.20 0.72
N ILE A 140 -1.04 8.18 1.85
CA ILE A 140 -2.27 7.39 1.98
C ILE A 140 -3.39 7.99 1.11
N ALA A 141 -3.56 9.31 1.11
CA ALA A 141 -4.55 9.99 0.28
C ALA A 141 -4.38 9.65 -1.22
N GLN A 142 -3.13 9.63 -1.72
CA GLN A 142 -2.79 9.18 -3.07
C GLN A 142 -3.30 7.76 -3.37
N VAL A 143 -3.19 6.84 -2.41
CA VAL A 143 -3.65 5.44 -2.60
C VAL A 143 -5.17 5.37 -2.69
N ILE A 144 -5.88 6.11 -1.82
CA ILE A 144 -7.32 5.95 -1.65
C ILE A 144 -8.17 6.81 -2.62
N MET A 145 -7.61 7.91 -3.16
CA MET A 145 -8.37 8.87 -3.97
C MET A 145 -8.99 8.28 -5.24
N GLU A 146 -8.38 7.26 -5.82
CA GLU A 146 -8.86 6.59 -7.05
C GLU A 146 -9.72 5.35 -6.78
N ASP A 147 -10.13 5.12 -5.55
CA ASP A 147 -10.99 4.00 -5.12
C ASP A 147 -10.55 2.61 -5.63
N PRO A 148 -9.26 2.22 -5.51
CA PRO A 148 -8.74 0.99 -6.11
C PRO A 148 -9.38 -0.27 -5.52
N LYS A 149 -9.29 -1.38 -6.26
CA LYS A 149 -9.70 -2.72 -5.80
C LYS A 149 -8.69 -3.33 -4.83
N VAL A 150 -7.41 -3.00 -5.02
CA VAL A 150 -6.31 -3.49 -4.17
C VAL A 150 -5.53 -2.31 -3.62
N MET A 151 -5.33 -2.31 -2.31
CA MET A 151 -4.49 -1.34 -1.60
C MET A 151 -3.33 -2.05 -0.92
N LEU A 152 -2.10 -1.63 -1.23
CA LEU A 152 -0.88 -2.08 -0.56
C LEU A 152 -0.31 -0.93 0.26
N LEU A 153 -0.22 -1.10 1.56
CA LEU A 153 0.19 -0.05 2.49
C LEU A 153 1.37 -0.53 3.33
N ASP A 154 2.56 0.02 3.06
CA ASP A 154 3.79 -0.31 3.79
C ASP A 154 4.01 0.71 4.90
N GLU A 155 3.99 0.25 6.15
CA GLU A 155 4.15 1.06 7.37
C GLU A 155 3.26 2.34 7.37
N PRO A 156 1.94 2.24 7.05
CA PRO A 156 1.11 3.40 6.75
C PRO A 156 0.94 4.37 7.92
N PHE A 157 1.01 3.88 9.16
CA PHE A 157 0.70 4.68 10.35
C PHE A 157 1.93 5.33 11.01
N ASN A 158 3.13 5.14 10.45
CA ASN A 158 4.35 5.70 11.00
C ASN A 158 4.31 7.23 11.06
N GLY A 159 4.44 7.78 12.27
CA GLY A 159 4.48 9.22 12.51
C GLY A 159 3.14 9.94 12.36
N ILE A 160 2.03 9.21 12.29
CA ILE A 160 0.67 9.75 12.24
C ILE A 160 0.09 9.77 13.66
N GLU A 161 -0.63 10.83 14.00
CA GLU A 161 -1.36 10.99 15.26
C GLU A 161 -2.55 10.01 15.36
N GLU A 162 -2.89 9.60 16.58
CA GLU A 162 -3.87 8.54 16.87
C GLU A 162 -5.26 8.83 16.26
N GLU A 163 -5.72 10.09 16.28
CA GLU A 163 -7.01 10.47 15.69
C GLU A 163 -7.06 10.17 14.18
N SER A 164 -5.99 10.52 13.44
CA SER A 164 -5.92 10.23 12.01
C SER A 164 -5.77 8.74 11.73
N VAL A 165 -5.02 8.01 12.56
CA VAL A 165 -4.92 6.54 12.48
C VAL A 165 -6.31 5.92 12.61
N GLN A 166 -7.13 6.39 13.56
CA GLN A 166 -8.49 5.86 13.74
C GLN A 166 -9.38 6.14 12.53
N LYS A 167 -9.37 7.37 11.99
CA LYS A 167 -10.16 7.73 10.77
C LYS A 167 -9.77 6.88 9.57
N ILE A 168 -8.47 6.71 9.34
CA ILE A 168 -7.94 5.87 8.24
C ILE A 168 -8.34 4.41 8.45
N SER A 169 -8.22 3.90 9.67
CA SER A 169 -8.61 2.52 10.03
C SER A 169 -10.08 2.26 9.75
N ASP A 170 -10.96 3.17 10.19
CA ASP A 170 -12.40 3.08 9.95
C ASP A 170 -12.73 3.11 8.45
N TYR A 171 -12.00 3.92 7.68
CA TYR A 171 -12.11 3.92 6.22
C TYR A 171 -11.72 2.57 5.63
N LEU A 172 -10.56 2.01 6.01
CA LEU A 172 -10.10 0.71 5.50
C LEU A 172 -11.08 -0.43 5.83
N LEU A 173 -11.65 -0.43 7.04
CA LEU A 173 -12.70 -1.39 7.42
C LEU A 173 -13.97 -1.25 6.57
N LYS A 174 -14.35 -0.02 6.22
CA LYS A 174 -15.47 0.21 5.28
C LYS A 174 -15.14 -0.30 3.87
N GLN A 175 -13.89 -0.08 3.39
CA GLN A 175 -13.47 -0.55 2.07
C GLN A 175 -13.39 -2.09 1.98
N LYS A 176 -12.93 -2.75 3.05
CA LYS A 176 -13.02 -4.21 3.19
C LYS A 176 -14.44 -4.71 2.97
N LYS A 177 -15.45 -4.11 3.62
CA LYS A 177 -16.88 -4.49 3.46
C LYS A 177 -17.39 -4.28 2.03
N LYS A 178 -16.74 -3.43 1.23
CA LYS A 178 -17.03 -3.26 -0.21
C LYS A 178 -16.33 -4.29 -1.11
N GLY A 179 -15.70 -5.29 -0.53
CA GLY A 179 -15.04 -6.36 -1.27
C GLY A 179 -13.65 -5.99 -1.79
N LYS A 180 -12.92 -5.07 -1.15
CA LYS A 180 -11.55 -4.74 -1.54
C LYS A 180 -10.54 -5.65 -0.85
N ILE A 181 -9.40 -5.86 -1.50
CA ILE A 181 -8.22 -6.50 -0.91
C ILE A 181 -7.31 -5.40 -0.36
N ILE A 182 -6.97 -5.51 0.92
CA ILE A 182 -6.08 -4.55 1.59
C ILE A 182 -4.93 -5.32 2.21
N ILE A 183 -3.70 -4.96 1.91
CA ILE A 183 -2.50 -5.55 2.52
C ILE A 183 -1.75 -4.45 3.25
N ILE A 184 -1.57 -4.63 4.55
CA ILE A 184 -0.88 -3.67 5.42
C ILE A 184 0.37 -4.35 5.97
N SER A 185 1.54 -3.77 5.74
CA SER A 185 2.76 -4.20 6.41
C SER A 185 3.11 -3.26 7.54
N THR A 186 3.46 -3.80 8.70
CA THR A 186 3.98 -3.02 9.83
C THR A 186 4.78 -3.91 10.78
N HIS A 187 5.65 -3.27 11.55
CA HIS A 187 6.35 -3.91 12.68
C HIS A 187 5.57 -3.77 13.99
N ILE A 188 4.50 -2.95 14.05
CA ILE A 188 3.64 -2.72 15.21
C ILE A 188 2.47 -3.70 15.16
N LYS A 189 2.53 -4.74 16.00
CA LYS A 189 1.54 -5.83 16.00
C LYS A 189 0.14 -5.37 16.40
N GLU A 190 0.05 -4.36 17.25
CA GLU A 190 -1.21 -3.82 17.76
C GLU A 190 -2.08 -3.23 16.66
N ASP A 191 -1.47 -2.58 15.66
CA ASP A 191 -2.18 -2.01 14.51
C ASP A 191 -2.85 -3.10 13.67
N LEU A 192 -2.14 -4.22 13.47
CA LEU A 192 -2.68 -5.34 12.69
C LEU A 192 -3.79 -6.10 13.42
N LYS A 193 -3.68 -6.26 14.75
CA LYS A 193 -4.69 -6.98 15.53
C LYS A 193 -6.07 -6.34 15.45
N LYS A 194 -6.14 -5.01 15.27
CA LYS A 194 -7.40 -4.26 15.16
C LYS A 194 -8.02 -4.33 13.76
N LEU A 195 -7.21 -4.53 12.73
CA LEU A 195 -7.61 -4.35 11.33
C LEU A 195 -7.62 -5.65 10.52
N ALA A 196 -6.59 -6.49 10.70
CA ALA A 196 -6.34 -7.61 9.81
C ALA A 196 -7.21 -8.84 10.16
N ASP A 197 -7.76 -9.47 9.12
CA ASP A 197 -8.45 -10.76 9.23
C ASP A 197 -7.45 -11.91 9.31
N GLN A 198 -6.28 -11.75 8.68
CA GLN A 198 -5.21 -12.73 8.69
C GLN A 198 -3.87 -12.02 8.78
N ILE A 199 -2.97 -12.53 9.61
CA ILE A 199 -1.62 -11.98 9.79
C ILE A 199 -0.59 -13.02 9.38
N TYR A 200 0.31 -12.63 8.48
CA TYR A 200 1.48 -13.39 8.07
C TYR A 200 2.71 -12.86 8.81
N TYR A 201 3.46 -13.75 9.42
CA TYR A 201 4.66 -13.39 10.18
C TYR A 201 5.91 -13.62 9.34
N PHE A 202 6.57 -12.53 8.98
CA PHE A 202 7.82 -12.54 8.21
C PHE A 202 9.04 -12.68 9.13
N ASP A 203 9.90 -13.63 8.80
CA ASP A 203 11.16 -13.85 9.50
C ASP A 203 12.25 -14.29 8.50
N ASN A 204 13.30 -13.47 8.32
CA ASN A 204 14.45 -13.75 7.45
C ASN A 204 14.08 -14.26 6.04
N GLY A 205 13.08 -13.60 5.42
CA GLY A 205 12.65 -13.92 4.06
C GLY A 205 11.67 -15.10 3.94
N SER A 206 11.28 -15.70 5.05
CA SER A 206 10.27 -16.75 5.11
C SER A 206 9.01 -16.25 5.80
N VAL A 207 7.90 -16.97 5.64
CA VAL A 207 6.61 -16.66 6.25
C VAL A 207 6.12 -17.86 7.04
N LYS A 208 5.60 -17.56 8.25
CA LYS A 208 5.00 -18.53 9.19
C LYS A 208 3.53 -18.23 9.35
#